data_a86983259f5b9ff66beb4d2fbb4dc7c3
#
_entry.id   a86983259f5b9ff66beb4d2fbb4dc7c3
#
_cell.length_a   1.000
_cell.length_b   1.000
_cell.length_c   1.000
_cell.angle_alpha   90.00
_cell.angle_beta   90.00
_cell.angle_gamma   90.00
#
_symmetry.space_group_name_H-M   'P 1'
#
loop_
_entity.id
_entity.type
_entity.pdbx_description
1 polymer ?
#
loop_
_entity_poly.entity_id
_entity_poly.type
_entity_poly.pdbx_seq_one_letter_code
_entity_poly.pdbx_strand_id
1 'polypeptide(L)'
;YQTINNDIYKSTIVIFLSEVLTNCIQEEEKNDDLFTFLETALIWLDTNDETQNFHLLLLIELTKFLGFYPDISTIDLPFFNINEGSFTLFQGLQCMSEHQTFLFKKLLLLKFDGNQKQFSGTERQIVLQQLLDYFAIHLSGFRKPKSLDVLKEVFA
;
A
#
# COMPACT_ATOMS: atom_id res chain seq x y z
N TYR A 1 -5.90 1.72 -21.98
CA TYR A 1 -6.79 1.86 -20.81
C TYR A 1 -7.85 2.91 -21.10
N GLN A 2 -9.12 2.55 -20.89
CA GLN A 2 -10.24 3.43 -21.24
C GLN A 2 -10.61 4.42 -20.14
N THR A 3 -10.63 3.99 -18.88
CA THR A 3 -11.11 4.80 -17.77
C THR A 3 -9.99 5.47 -17.00
N ILE A 4 -8.79 4.90 -16.96
CA ILE A 4 -7.63 5.48 -16.26
C ILE A 4 -7.30 6.85 -16.81
N ASN A 5 -7.33 7.03 -18.12
CA ASN A 5 -7.00 8.31 -18.77
C ASN A 5 -8.04 9.40 -18.57
N ASN A 6 -9.30 9.02 -18.31
CA ASN A 6 -10.42 9.95 -18.22
C ASN A 6 -10.92 10.19 -16.79
N ASP A 7 -10.45 9.42 -15.82
CA ASP A 7 -10.87 9.50 -14.43
C ASP A 7 -9.72 10.11 -13.61
N ILE A 8 -9.95 11.27 -13.00
CA ILE A 8 -8.92 11.96 -12.23
C ILE A 8 -8.44 11.15 -11.04
N TYR A 9 -9.30 10.38 -10.39
CA TYR A 9 -8.91 9.53 -9.26
C TYR A 9 -7.97 8.43 -9.71
N LYS A 10 -8.31 7.75 -10.79
CA LYS A 10 -7.48 6.66 -11.34
C LYS A 10 -6.16 7.19 -11.89
N SER A 11 -6.18 8.32 -12.61
CA SER A 11 -4.96 8.96 -13.12
C SER A 11 -4.02 9.35 -11.99
N THR A 12 -4.56 9.93 -10.91
CA THR A 12 -3.78 10.32 -9.74
C THR A 12 -3.14 9.10 -9.07
N ILE A 13 -3.90 8.02 -8.92
CA ILE A 13 -3.38 6.75 -8.38
C ILE A 13 -2.22 6.24 -9.24
N VAL A 14 -2.37 6.22 -10.54
CA VAL A 14 -1.34 5.71 -11.46
C VAL A 14 -0.07 6.56 -11.39
N ILE A 15 -0.18 7.88 -11.34
CA ILE A 15 0.98 8.76 -11.20
C ILE A 15 1.72 8.48 -9.89
N PHE A 16 0.99 8.39 -8.80
CA PHE A 16 1.54 8.08 -7.49
C PHE A 16 2.27 6.73 -7.49
N LEU A 17 1.62 5.70 -8.00
CA LEU A 17 2.20 4.36 -8.06
C LEU A 17 3.41 4.30 -8.99
N SER A 18 3.42 5.05 -10.08
CA SER A 18 4.56 5.13 -10.98
C SER A 18 5.80 5.69 -10.27
N GLU A 19 5.63 6.71 -9.44
CA GLU A 19 6.72 7.25 -8.65
C GLU A 19 7.23 6.25 -7.62
N VAL A 20 6.32 5.56 -6.92
CA VAL A 20 6.69 4.51 -5.95
C VAL A 20 7.46 3.39 -6.65
N LEU A 21 6.95 2.90 -7.77
CA LEU A 21 7.57 1.80 -8.51
C LEU A 21 8.95 2.18 -9.04
N THR A 22 9.13 3.41 -9.50
CA THR A 22 10.44 3.91 -9.95
C THR A 22 11.48 3.84 -8.82
N ASN A 23 11.05 4.10 -7.57
CA ASN A 23 11.93 4.01 -6.40
C ASN A 23 12.17 2.57 -5.93
N CYS A 24 11.27 1.65 -6.25
CA CYS A 24 11.28 0.28 -5.72
C CYS A 24 11.92 -0.74 -6.67
N ILE A 25 11.82 -0.52 -7.98
CA ILE A 25 12.27 -1.48 -8.98
C ILE A 25 13.67 -1.12 -9.43
N GLN A 26 14.61 -2.06 -9.26
CA GLN A 26 15.94 -1.95 -9.83
C GLN A 26 15.92 -2.50 -11.26
N GLU A 27 16.42 -1.72 -12.20
CA GLU A 27 16.36 -2.03 -13.63
C GLU A 27 17.05 -3.34 -14.02
N GLU A 28 17.98 -3.83 -13.20
CA GLU A 28 18.78 -5.01 -13.47
C GLU A 28 18.08 -6.33 -13.12
N GLU A 29 16.96 -6.26 -12.40
CA GLU A 29 16.25 -7.47 -11.98
C GLU A 29 15.02 -7.70 -12.85
N LYS A 30 15.02 -8.82 -13.59
CA LYS A 30 13.82 -9.31 -14.26
C LYS A 30 12.94 -10.03 -13.23
N ASN A 31 11.74 -9.52 -13.03
CA ASN A 31 10.74 -10.17 -12.20
C ASN A 31 9.44 -10.27 -12.98
N ASP A 32 9.28 -11.38 -13.69
CA ASP A 32 8.12 -11.60 -14.54
C ASP A 32 6.82 -11.69 -13.73
N ASP A 33 6.90 -12.26 -12.52
CA ASP A 33 5.74 -12.35 -11.63
C ASP A 33 5.27 -10.97 -11.17
N LEU A 34 6.21 -10.08 -10.86
CA LEU A 34 5.90 -8.69 -10.51
C LEU A 34 5.22 -7.97 -11.67
N PHE A 35 5.75 -8.09 -12.88
CA PHE A 35 5.16 -7.44 -14.06
C PHE A 35 3.77 -7.98 -14.36
N THR A 36 3.56 -9.28 -14.25
CA THR A 36 2.24 -9.90 -14.43
C THR A 36 1.26 -9.40 -13.38
N PHE A 37 1.69 -9.31 -12.13
CA PHE A 37 0.87 -8.75 -11.06
C PHE A 37 0.47 -7.31 -11.34
N LEU A 38 1.42 -6.46 -11.72
CA LEU A 38 1.16 -5.04 -12.01
C LEU A 38 0.21 -4.86 -13.19
N GLU A 39 0.40 -5.63 -14.25
CA GLU A 39 -0.47 -5.59 -15.41
C GLU A 39 -1.91 -5.98 -15.05
N THR A 40 -2.08 -7.07 -14.31
CA THR A 40 -3.38 -7.53 -13.83
C THR A 40 -4.06 -6.49 -12.94
N ALA A 41 -3.29 -5.89 -12.04
CA ALA A 41 -3.81 -4.86 -11.13
C ALA A 41 -4.26 -3.61 -11.88
N LEU A 42 -3.51 -3.16 -12.88
CA LEU A 42 -3.89 -2.00 -13.68
C LEU A 42 -5.14 -2.25 -14.53
N ILE A 43 -5.30 -3.44 -15.05
CA ILE A 43 -6.53 -3.83 -15.75
C ILE A 43 -7.72 -3.80 -14.78
N TRP A 44 -7.54 -4.30 -13.58
CA TRP A 44 -8.58 -4.24 -12.56
C TRP A 44 -8.95 -2.78 -12.25
N LEU A 45 -7.98 -1.90 -12.06
CA LEU A 45 -8.20 -0.47 -11.81
C LEU A 45 -8.99 0.16 -12.95
N ASP A 46 -8.64 -0.16 -14.20
CA ASP A 46 -9.28 0.42 -15.37
C ASP A 46 -10.76 0.00 -15.50
N THR A 47 -11.10 -1.19 -15.05
CA THR A 47 -12.42 -1.79 -15.25
C THR A 47 -13.35 -1.68 -14.04
N ASN A 48 -12.90 -1.15 -12.91
CA ASN A 48 -13.71 -1.04 -11.71
C ASN A 48 -13.91 0.41 -11.28
N ASP A 49 -15.07 0.69 -10.69
CA ASP A 49 -15.45 2.04 -10.25
C ASP A 49 -15.09 2.30 -8.79
N GLU A 50 -15.15 1.28 -7.92
CA GLU A 50 -14.82 1.40 -6.51
C GLU A 50 -13.33 1.16 -6.29
N THR A 51 -12.53 2.22 -6.36
CA THR A 51 -11.07 2.13 -6.38
C THR A 51 -10.38 2.91 -5.24
N GLN A 52 -11.13 3.29 -4.20
CA GLN A 52 -10.61 4.14 -3.13
C GLN A 52 -9.41 3.54 -2.39
N ASN A 53 -9.37 2.21 -2.26
CA ASN A 53 -8.32 1.51 -1.52
C ASN A 53 -7.30 0.81 -2.42
N PHE A 54 -7.42 1.00 -3.74
CA PHE A 54 -6.56 0.31 -4.72
C PHE A 54 -5.08 0.53 -4.45
N HIS A 55 -4.68 1.78 -4.23
CA HIS A 55 -3.27 2.11 -4.00
C HIS A 55 -2.73 1.49 -2.71
N LEU A 56 -3.55 1.39 -1.68
CA LEU A 56 -3.16 0.74 -0.42
C LEU A 56 -2.94 -0.76 -0.62
N LEU A 57 -3.87 -1.41 -1.32
CA LEU A 57 -3.77 -2.83 -1.63
C LEU A 57 -2.56 -3.14 -2.52
N LEU A 58 -2.32 -2.32 -3.53
CA LEU A 58 -1.18 -2.52 -4.41
C LEU A 58 0.13 -2.39 -3.64
N LEU A 59 0.25 -1.37 -2.78
CA LEU A 59 1.46 -1.16 -1.99
C LEU A 59 1.74 -2.35 -1.06
N ILE A 60 0.75 -2.84 -0.34
CA ILE A 60 0.98 -3.97 0.57
C ILE A 60 1.28 -5.26 -0.21
N GLU A 61 0.61 -5.51 -1.32
CA GLU A 61 0.91 -6.67 -2.16
C GLU A 61 2.30 -6.58 -2.79
N LEU A 62 2.72 -5.35 -3.15
CA LEU A 62 4.05 -5.11 -3.70
C LEU A 62 5.16 -5.57 -2.74
N THR A 63 4.95 -5.44 -1.43
CA THR A 63 5.94 -5.88 -0.44
C THR A 63 6.26 -7.37 -0.53
N LYS A 64 5.33 -8.19 -1.03
CA LYS A 64 5.59 -9.63 -1.26
C LYS A 64 6.68 -9.84 -2.30
N PHE A 65 6.65 -9.05 -3.37
CA PHE A 65 7.65 -9.14 -4.45
C PHE A 65 8.98 -8.51 -4.04
N LEU A 66 8.95 -7.53 -3.16
CA LEU A 66 10.14 -6.85 -2.67
C LEU A 66 10.80 -7.55 -1.48
N GLY A 67 10.13 -8.54 -0.90
CA GLY A 67 10.70 -9.39 0.14
C GLY A 67 10.50 -8.92 1.57
N PHE A 68 9.57 -7.99 1.82
CA PHE A 68 9.29 -7.55 3.19
C PHE A 68 7.80 -7.51 3.55
N TYR A 69 7.03 -8.43 3.00
CA TYR A 69 5.63 -8.57 3.42
C TYR A 69 5.56 -8.84 4.93
N PRO A 70 4.62 -8.21 5.66
CA PRO A 70 4.52 -8.42 7.11
C PRO A 70 4.35 -9.89 7.48
N ASP A 71 5.02 -10.29 8.56
CA ASP A 71 4.87 -11.64 9.13
C ASP A 71 3.55 -11.71 9.88
N ILE A 72 2.60 -12.47 9.35
CA ILE A 72 1.25 -12.62 9.90
C ILE A 72 1.11 -13.78 10.87
N SER A 73 2.20 -14.50 11.17
CA SER A 73 2.15 -15.66 12.08
C SER A 73 1.66 -15.30 13.49
N THR A 74 1.89 -14.04 13.91
CA THR A 74 1.45 -13.53 15.22
C THR A 74 0.44 -12.39 15.09
N ILE A 75 -0.37 -12.40 14.04
CA ILE A 75 -1.32 -11.31 13.75
C ILE A 75 -2.33 -11.05 14.88
N ASP A 76 -2.56 -12.02 15.74
CA ASP A 76 -3.47 -11.86 16.88
C ASP A 76 -2.93 -10.92 17.97
N LEU A 77 -1.63 -10.64 17.97
CA LEU A 77 -1.01 -9.74 18.94
C LEU A 77 -1.34 -8.28 18.64
N PRO A 78 -1.40 -7.40 19.67
CA PRO A 78 -2.01 -6.08 19.53
C PRO A 78 -1.18 -5.00 18.86
N PHE A 79 0.13 -5.18 18.70
CA PHE A 79 1.01 -4.11 18.19
C PHE A 79 1.86 -4.59 17.03
N PHE A 80 1.85 -3.84 15.93
CA PHE A 80 2.73 -4.11 14.80
C PHE A 80 4.06 -3.37 14.99
N ASN A 81 5.15 -4.12 15.04
CA ASN A 81 6.50 -3.57 15.07
C ASN A 81 6.96 -3.30 13.63
N ILE A 82 7.09 -2.02 13.29
CA ILE A 82 7.39 -1.60 11.91
C ILE A 82 8.78 -2.08 11.49
N ASN A 83 9.76 -2.01 12.40
CA ASN A 83 11.14 -2.41 12.10
C ASN A 83 11.28 -3.91 11.87
N GLU A 84 10.61 -4.72 12.68
CA GLU A 84 10.68 -6.17 12.57
C GLU A 84 9.71 -6.73 11.52
N GLY A 85 8.67 -5.96 11.17
CA GLY A 85 7.65 -6.42 10.24
C GLY A 85 6.77 -7.53 10.81
N SER A 86 6.55 -7.55 12.13
CA SER A 86 5.77 -8.57 12.83
C SER A 86 4.93 -7.98 13.95
N PHE A 87 3.95 -8.75 14.42
CA PHE A 87 3.06 -8.34 15.52
C PHE A 87 3.63 -8.80 16.86
N THR A 88 3.54 -7.94 17.86
CA THR A 88 4.13 -8.16 19.20
C THR A 88 3.11 -7.91 20.30
N LEU A 89 3.39 -8.47 21.49
CA LEU A 89 2.52 -8.36 22.66
C LEU A 89 2.66 -6.99 23.36
N PHE A 90 3.87 -6.42 23.37
CA PHE A 90 4.15 -5.17 24.07
C PHE A 90 4.49 -4.05 23.11
N GLN A 91 3.96 -2.85 23.40
CA GLN A 91 4.22 -1.68 22.59
C GLN A 91 5.62 -1.13 22.88
N GLY A 92 6.52 -1.23 21.89
CA GLY A 92 7.83 -0.59 21.93
C GLY A 92 7.83 0.74 21.18
N LEU A 93 8.98 1.41 21.13
CA LEU A 93 9.13 2.70 20.47
C LEU A 93 8.84 2.66 18.96
N GLN A 94 9.01 1.50 18.34
CA GLN A 94 8.86 1.33 16.89
C GLN A 94 7.59 0.56 16.55
N CYS A 95 6.66 0.49 17.48
CA CYS A 95 5.38 -0.14 17.26
C CYS A 95 4.31 0.89 16.93
N MET A 96 3.40 0.50 16.05
CA MET A 96 2.14 1.21 15.86
C MET A 96 1.33 1.15 17.15
N SER A 97 0.49 2.16 17.39
CA SER A 97 -0.52 2.10 18.45
C SER A 97 -1.49 0.94 18.20
N GLU A 98 -2.30 0.60 19.21
CA GLU A 98 -3.31 -0.44 19.08
C GLU A 98 -4.32 -0.11 17.96
N HIS A 99 -4.78 1.14 17.89
CA HIS A 99 -5.70 1.59 16.84
C HIS A 99 -5.05 1.54 15.46
N GLN A 100 -3.82 2.03 15.33
CA GLN A 100 -3.07 1.98 14.07
C GLN A 100 -2.86 0.53 13.62
N THR A 101 -2.55 -0.36 14.55
CA THR A 101 -2.38 -1.80 14.26
C THR A 101 -3.69 -2.40 13.77
N PHE A 102 -4.82 -2.03 14.39
CA PHE A 102 -6.14 -2.49 13.96
C PHE A 102 -6.41 -2.12 12.49
N LEU A 103 -6.12 -0.88 12.10
CA LEU A 103 -6.28 -0.44 10.71
C LEU A 103 -5.34 -1.20 9.77
N PHE A 104 -4.11 -1.44 10.18
CA PHE A 104 -3.14 -2.18 9.38
C PHE A 104 -3.59 -3.64 9.18
N LYS A 105 -4.14 -4.28 10.22
CA LYS A 105 -4.73 -5.62 10.10
C LYS A 105 -5.87 -5.65 9.11
N LYS A 106 -6.73 -4.65 9.12
CA LYS A 106 -7.82 -4.52 8.13
C LYS A 106 -7.26 -4.49 6.72
N LEU A 107 -6.18 -3.74 6.50
CA LEU A 107 -5.52 -3.68 5.20
C LEU A 107 -5.04 -5.07 4.76
N LEU A 108 -4.42 -5.83 5.65
CA LEU A 108 -3.90 -7.16 5.34
C LEU A 108 -5.01 -8.15 4.94
N LEU A 109 -6.24 -7.90 5.36
CA LEU A 109 -7.41 -8.74 5.05
C LEU A 109 -8.18 -8.28 3.82
N LEU A 110 -7.88 -7.10 3.28
CA LEU A 110 -8.56 -6.59 2.10
C LEU A 110 -8.14 -7.32 0.83
N LYS A 111 -9.08 -7.37 -0.13
CA LYS A 111 -8.85 -7.90 -1.47
C LYS A 111 -9.33 -6.90 -2.51
N PHE A 112 -8.79 -6.95 -3.72
CA PHE A 112 -9.16 -6.01 -4.79
C PHE A 112 -10.66 -6.06 -5.11
N ASP A 113 -11.27 -7.23 -5.11
CA ASP A 113 -12.69 -7.45 -5.35
C ASP A 113 -13.55 -7.43 -4.08
N GLY A 114 -12.96 -7.04 -2.94
CA GLY A 114 -13.64 -6.95 -1.66
C GLY A 114 -14.39 -5.64 -1.47
N ASN A 115 -14.97 -5.47 -0.28
CA ASN A 115 -15.70 -4.25 0.05
C ASN A 115 -14.74 -3.06 0.21
N GLN A 116 -14.83 -2.11 -0.70
CA GLN A 116 -13.96 -0.93 -0.73
C GLN A 116 -14.31 0.12 0.33
N LYS A 117 -15.42 -0.06 1.05
CA LYS A 117 -15.87 0.87 2.10
C LYS A 117 -15.30 0.55 3.48
N GLN A 118 -14.27 -0.29 3.57
CA GLN A 118 -13.67 -0.70 4.84
C GLN A 118 -12.97 0.45 5.57
N PHE A 119 -12.53 1.49 4.87
CA PHE A 119 -11.86 2.65 5.45
C PHE A 119 -12.62 3.93 5.16
N SER A 120 -12.68 4.82 6.16
CA SER A 120 -13.02 6.23 5.93
C SER A 120 -11.87 6.95 5.22
N GLY A 121 -12.11 8.17 4.75
CA GLY A 121 -11.06 9.00 4.15
C GLY A 121 -9.89 9.24 5.11
N THR A 122 -10.18 9.54 6.37
CA THR A 122 -9.17 9.74 7.41
C THR A 122 -8.37 8.45 7.66
N GLU A 123 -9.05 7.33 7.75
CA GLU A 123 -8.39 6.03 7.95
C GLU A 123 -7.48 5.66 6.78
N ARG A 124 -7.91 5.92 5.54
CA ARG A 124 -7.06 5.70 4.36
C ARG A 124 -5.77 6.51 4.43
N GLN A 125 -5.85 7.76 4.90
CA GLN A 125 -4.67 8.61 5.08
C GLN A 125 -3.70 8.01 6.11
N ILE A 126 -4.23 7.53 7.22
CA ILE A 126 -3.43 6.88 8.28
C ILE A 126 -2.73 5.64 7.72
N VAL A 127 -3.47 4.78 7.04
CA VAL A 127 -2.91 3.55 6.46
C VAL A 127 -1.87 3.85 5.39
N LEU A 128 -2.10 4.85 4.55
CA LEU A 128 -1.13 5.28 3.55
C LEU A 128 0.17 5.72 4.20
N GLN A 129 0.09 6.54 5.26
CA GLN A 129 1.28 6.98 5.98
C GLN A 129 2.03 5.81 6.61
N GLN A 130 1.31 4.86 7.19
CA GLN A 130 1.91 3.63 7.74
C GLN A 130 2.68 2.85 6.68
N LEU A 131 2.09 2.69 5.49
CA LEU A 131 2.74 1.99 4.38
C LEU A 131 4.01 2.70 3.91
N LEU A 132 3.96 4.01 3.78
CA LEU A 132 5.13 4.78 3.35
C LEU A 132 6.25 4.73 4.39
N ASP A 133 5.93 4.79 5.67
CA ASP A 133 6.91 4.64 6.74
C ASP A 133 7.52 3.22 6.72
N TYR A 134 6.71 2.22 6.49
CA TYR A 134 7.16 0.84 6.38
C TYR A 134 8.12 0.64 5.20
N PHE A 135 7.77 1.18 4.04
CA PHE A 135 8.65 1.16 2.86
C PHE A 135 9.97 1.88 3.15
N ALA A 136 9.93 3.03 3.80
CA ALA A 136 11.13 3.80 4.11
C ALA A 136 12.11 3.03 5.01
N ILE A 137 11.59 2.20 5.91
CA ILE A 137 12.43 1.38 6.80
C ILE A 137 13.02 0.18 6.06
N HIS A 138 12.22 -0.50 5.24
CA HIS A 138 12.61 -1.79 4.66
C HIS A 138 13.22 -1.69 3.26
N LEU A 139 13.07 -0.57 2.59
CA LEU A 139 13.60 -0.37 1.24
C LEU A 139 14.66 0.73 1.25
N SER A 140 15.91 0.35 1.03
CA SER A 140 17.03 1.30 0.99
C SER A 140 16.85 2.29 -0.15
N GLY A 141 17.00 3.58 0.15
CA GLY A 141 16.89 4.64 -0.84
C GLY A 141 15.46 5.04 -1.20
N PHE A 142 14.47 4.51 -0.50
CA PHE A 142 13.07 4.88 -0.74
C PHE A 142 12.87 6.38 -0.44
N ARG A 143 12.16 7.06 -1.35
CA ARG A 143 11.78 8.47 -1.19
C ARG A 143 10.27 8.61 -1.30
N LYS A 144 9.71 9.49 -0.49
CA LYS A 144 8.27 9.82 -0.59
C LYS A 144 7.96 10.37 -1.98
N PRO A 145 6.91 9.85 -2.65
CA PRO A 145 6.52 10.35 -3.96
C PRO A 145 6.12 11.83 -3.92
N LYS A 146 6.52 12.58 -4.93
CA LYS A 146 6.18 14.00 -5.05
C LYS A 146 4.68 14.22 -5.24
N SER A 147 4.00 13.25 -5.85
CA SER A 147 2.55 13.27 -6.07
C SER A 147 1.72 12.93 -4.83
N LEU A 148 2.36 12.66 -3.68
CA LEU A 148 1.65 12.28 -2.46
C LEU A 148 0.65 13.35 -2.02
N ASP A 149 1.01 14.62 -2.09
CA ASP A 149 0.14 15.72 -1.69
C ASP A 149 -1.09 15.83 -2.60
N VAL A 150 -0.90 15.62 -3.91
CA VAL A 150 -2.00 15.60 -4.87
C VAL A 150 -2.94 14.44 -4.58
N LEU A 151 -2.39 13.26 -4.28
CA LEU A 151 -3.18 12.08 -3.92
C LEU A 151 -4.03 12.36 -2.67
N LYS A 152 -3.44 12.98 -1.65
CA LYS A 152 -4.16 13.33 -0.42
C LYS A 152 -5.30 14.31 -0.67
N GLU A 153 -5.10 15.31 -1.53
CA GLU A 153 -6.13 16.25 -1.91
C GLU A 153 -7.30 15.58 -2.64
N VAL A 154 -6.99 14.76 -3.62
CA VAL A 154 -8.00 14.10 -4.46
C VAL A 154 -8.84 13.12 -3.64
N PHE A 155 -8.25 12.46 -2.65
CA PHE A 155 -8.92 11.46 -1.82
C PHE A 155 -9.24 11.95 -0.39
N ALA A 156 -9.20 13.24 -0.19
CA ALA A 156 -9.52 13.83 1.11
C ALA A 156 -10.98 13.58 1.55
#